data_d3cf2c290fee21fb6ff00d78aa69ba1a
#
_entry.id   d3cf2c290fee21fb6ff00d78aa69ba1a
#
_cell.length_a   1.000
_cell.length_b   1.000
_cell.length_c   1.000
_cell.angle_alpha   90.00
_cell.angle_beta   90.00
_cell.angle_gamma   90.00
#
_symmetry.space_group_name_H-M   'P 1'
#
loop_
_entity.id
_entity.type
_entity.pdbx_description
1 polymer ?
#
loop_
_entity_poly.entity_id
_entity_poly.type
_entity_poly.pdbx_seq_one_letter_code
_entity_poly.pdbx_strand_id
1 'polypeptide(L)'
;MVPADATTWWALADNGYAWRTNSADFQLVLYRIDPRWGDPGGPTVQETVVLRDPDRRIPWTIVCDPPHGSRLPGLGFNALPPSPPACGDDPAARILTGFDLDPESFVRLPDGTFWVGEEFGPFLVHVAADGRVLEPPVGVPGVRSPQNPFLAISDRARAEAPTVAASRGFEGVAISPNGSTLYALLEGAVAGDDPQDLRIYVFDVARRSFADHYLTLRLELPSQQVNLASLMDASGAPVYPAAVAPPAGPVSIGELKAVNDRELLVIERDNHGDDLAAPRFKKIFLLDLPQAPEHGGRVGKTPLLDLLAVPDPDGVGGDGDFFRLPFYTIESVHMVDERTLLVA
;
A
#
# COMPACT_ATOMS: atom_id res chain seq x y z
N MET A 1 -9.37 5.25 -1.28
CA MET A 1 -10.38 5.58 -2.34
C MET A 1 -10.08 6.92 -3.01
N VAL A 2 -10.39 7.07 -4.32
CA VAL A 2 -10.24 8.35 -5.06
C VAL A 2 -11.50 8.66 -5.86
N PRO A 3 -11.90 9.94 -6.02
CA PRO A 3 -13.08 10.30 -6.80
C PRO A 3 -12.96 9.83 -8.26
N ALA A 4 -14.02 9.20 -8.77
CA ALA A 4 -14.17 8.92 -10.19
C ALA A 4 -14.89 10.08 -10.89
N ASP A 5 -15.96 10.57 -10.28
CA ASP A 5 -16.75 11.76 -10.67
C ASP A 5 -17.45 12.37 -9.43
N ALA A 6 -18.47 13.15 -9.62
CA ALA A 6 -19.20 13.84 -8.54
C ALA A 6 -19.93 12.88 -7.57
N THR A 7 -20.22 11.64 -7.97
CA THR A 7 -21.05 10.71 -7.20
C THR A 7 -20.42 9.34 -6.99
N THR A 8 -19.40 9.00 -7.76
CA THR A 8 -18.77 7.69 -7.71
C THR A 8 -17.28 7.77 -7.38
N TRP A 9 -16.75 6.66 -6.85
CA TRP A 9 -15.39 6.57 -6.35
C TRP A 9 -14.71 5.33 -6.90
N TRP A 10 -13.41 5.42 -7.16
CA TRP A 10 -12.57 4.27 -7.36
C TRP A 10 -12.08 3.74 -6.00
N ALA A 11 -12.14 2.44 -5.84
CA ALA A 11 -11.57 1.70 -4.73
C ALA A 11 -10.66 0.60 -5.27
N LEU A 12 -9.59 0.30 -4.55
CA LEU A 12 -8.64 -0.75 -4.85
C LEU A 12 -8.83 -1.89 -3.84
N ALA A 13 -8.72 -3.14 -4.28
CA ALA A 13 -8.54 -4.27 -3.38
C ALA A 13 -7.04 -4.55 -3.23
N ASP A 14 -6.63 -4.91 -2.02
CA ASP A 14 -5.31 -5.44 -1.71
C ASP A 14 -5.06 -6.81 -2.35
N ASN A 15 -4.14 -7.61 -1.82
CA ASN A 15 -3.87 -8.96 -2.33
C ASN A 15 -4.99 -10.00 -2.05
N GLY A 16 -6.01 -9.65 -1.30
CA GLY A 16 -7.26 -10.35 -1.09
C GLY A 16 -7.31 -11.30 0.11
N TYR A 17 -6.28 -12.09 0.38
CA TYR A 17 -6.31 -13.12 1.43
C TYR A 17 -5.17 -12.97 2.46
N ALA A 18 -4.70 -11.78 2.68
CA ALA A 18 -3.67 -11.37 3.64
C ALA A 18 -2.26 -11.93 3.39
N TRP A 19 -2.12 -13.06 2.68
CA TRP A 19 -0.81 -13.68 2.42
C TRP A 19 -0.64 -13.97 0.94
N ARG A 20 0.50 -13.59 0.40
CA ARG A 20 0.88 -13.90 -0.97
C ARG A 20 0.61 -15.36 -1.36
N THR A 21 0.88 -16.30 -0.44
CA THR A 21 0.81 -17.75 -0.71
C THR A 21 -0.59 -18.29 -0.91
N ASN A 22 -1.62 -17.63 -0.42
CA ASN A 22 -3.01 -18.03 -0.56
C ASN A 22 -3.83 -17.12 -1.49
N SER A 23 -3.17 -16.15 -2.14
CA SER A 23 -3.82 -15.13 -2.97
C SER A 23 -3.60 -15.34 -4.49
N ALA A 24 -3.12 -16.52 -4.90
CA ALA A 24 -2.90 -16.84 -6.31
C ALA A 24 -4.21 -16.95 -7.13
N ASP A 25 -5.34 -17.16 -6.49
CA ASP A 25 -6.68 -17.24 -7.07
C ASP A 25 -7.52 -15.98 -6.87
N PHE A 26 -6.94 -14.92 -6.30
CA PHE A 26 -7.57 -13.61 -6.13
C PHE A 26 -7.11 -12.67 -7.24
N GLN A 27 -8.03 -12.21 -8.10
CA GLN A 27 -7.73 -11.21 -9.13
C GLN A 27 -7.57 -9.83 -8.49
N LEU A 28 -6.54 -9.11 -8.90
CA LEU A 28 -6.38 -7.71 -8.52
C LEU A 28 -7.34 -6.83 -9.33
N VAL A 29 -8.11 -6.00 -8.63
CA VAL A 29 -9.19 -5.24 -9.24
C VAL A 29 -9.28 -3.81 -8.70
N LEU A 30 -9.70 -2.91 -9.58
CA LEU A 30 -10.23 -1.60 -9.22
C LEU A 30 -11.75 -1.64 -9.34
N TYR A 31 -12.44 -1.16 -8.33
CA TYR A 31 -13.89 -1.04 -8.32
C TYR A 31 -14.29 0.42 -8.47
N ARG A 32 -15.22 0.71 -9.36
CA ARG A 32 -15.96 1.97 -9.32
C ARG A 32 -17.22 1.76 -8.52
N ILE A 33 -17.34 2.45 -7.42
CA ILE A 33 -18.45 2.32 -6.47
C ILE A 33 -19.27 3.60 -6.40
N ASP A 34 -20.56 3.45 -6.23
CA ASP A 34 -21.47 4.50 -5.76
C ASP A 34 -21.69 4.24 -4.27
N PRO A 35 -21.20 5.12 -3.38
CA PRO A 35 -21.32 4.92 -1.93
C PRO A 35 -22.76 4.98 -1.42
N ARG A 36 -23.66 5.66 -2.13
CA ARG A 36 -25.07 5.83 -1.77
C ARG A 36 -25.24 6.29 -0.32
N TRP A 37 -24.56 7.37 0.01
CA TRP A 37 -24.51 7.92 1.37
C TRP A 37 -25.89 8.01 2.01
N GLY A 38 -26.04 7.38 3.20
CA GLY A 38 -27.30 7.36 3.94
C GLY A 38 -28.36 6.38 3.42
N ASP A 39 -28.10 5.63 2.35
CA ASP A 39 -29.00 4.59 1.86
C ASP A 39 -28.79 3.29 2.66
N PRO A 40 -29.82 2.73 3.30
CA PRO A 40 -29.69 1.47 4.04
C PRO A 40 -29.34 0.27 3.16
N GLY A 41 -29.45 0.38 1.84
CA GLY A 41 -29.00 -0.63 0.88
C GLY A 41 -27.47 -0.68 0.72
N GLY A 42 -26.76 0.32 1.23
CA GLY A 42 -25.30 0.41 1.18
C GLY A 42 -24.73 0.71 -0.22
N PRO A 43 -23.42 0.65 -0.37
CA PRO A 43 -22.73 0.97 -1.61
C PRO A 43 -23.04 -0.05 -2.72
N THR A 44 -22.92 0.40 -3.97
CA THR A 44 -23.08 -0.46 -5.15
C THR A 44 -21.87 -0.37 -6.07
N VAL A 45 -21.42 -1.52 -6.57
CA VAL A 45 -20.36 -1.59 -7.59
C VAL A 45 -20.97 -1.27 -8.95
N GLN A 46 -20.42 -0.24 -9.60
CA GLN A 46 -20.84 0.21 -10.93
C GLN A 46 -19.97 -0.41 -12.03
N GLU A 47 -18.68 -0.61 -11.74
CA GLU A 47 -17.70 -1.12 -12.67
C GLU A 47 -16.62 -1.90 -11.92
N THR A 48 -16.10 -2.94 -12.56
CA THR A 48 -14.96 -3.74 -12.08
C THR A 48 -13.92 -3.78 -13.18
N VAL A 49 -12.70 -3.34 -12.85
CA VAL A 49 -11.56 -3.30 -13.77
C VAL A 49 -10.49 -4.25 -13.25
N VAL A 50 -10.25 -5.34 -13.98
CA VAL A 50 -9.25 -6.35 -13.63
C VAL A 50 -7.86 -5.87 -14.08
N LEU A 51 -6.88 -5.92 -13.19
CA LEU A 51 -5.50 -5.59 -13.50
C LEU A 51 -4.87 -6.72 -14.32
N ARG A 52 -4.15 -6.37 -15.40
CA ARG A 52 -3.60 -7.32 -16.35
C ARG A 52 -2.38 -6.77 -17.08
N ASP A 53 -1.52 -7.65 -17.59
CA ASP A 53 -0.29 -7.29 -18.30
C ASP A 53 -0.13 -8.02 -19.64
N PRO A 54 -1.04 -7.85 -20.61
CA PRO A 54 -0.97 -8.52 -21.91
C PRO A 54 0.27 -8.13 -22.72
N ASP A 55 0.82 -6.95 -22.49
CA ASP A 55 1.99 -6.41 -23.18
C ASP A 55 3.33 -6.84 -22.55
N ARG A 56 3.31 -7.69 -21.52
CA ARG A 56 4.50 -8.19 -20.81
C ARG A 56 5.43 -7.08 -20.31
N ARG A 57 4.83 -6.04 -19.70
CA ARG A 57 5.57 -4.95 -19.07
C ARG A 57 6.22 -5.38 -17.76
N ILE A 58 5.59 -6.31 -17.04
CA ILE A 58 6.14 -6.92 -15.83
C ILE A 58 7.24 -7.92 -16.25
N PRO A 59 8.52 -7.66 -15.87
CA PRO A 59 9.66 -8.43 -16.39
C PRO A 59 9.90 -9.77 -15.68
N TRP A 60 9.12 -10.10 -14.65
CA TRP A 60 9.19 -11.38 -13.95
C TRP A 60 8.03 -12.28 -14.32
N THR A 61 8.14 -13.58 -13.97
CA THR A 61 7.08 -14.56 -14.15
C THR A 61 5.94 -14.29 -13.16
N ILE A 62 4.72 -14.16 -13.68
CA ILE A 62 3.50 -14.03 -12.87
C ILE A 62 2.75 -15.37 -12.84
N VAL A 63 1.77 -15.49 -11.93
CA VAL A 63 0.98 -16.71 -11.72
C VAL A 63 0.34 -17.21 -13.00
N CYS A 64 -0.14 -16.31 -13.86
CA CYS A 64 -0.83 -16.65 -15.09
C CYS A 64 0.09 -16.91 -16.29
N ASP A 65 1.40 -16.89 -16.14
CA ASP A 65 2.33 -17.25 -17.20
C ASP A 65 2.44 -18.78 -17.33
N PRO A 66 2.38 -19.37 -18.55
CA PRO A 66 2.66 -20.79 -18.75
C PRO A 66 4.18 -21.09 -18.64
N PRO A 67 4.59 -22.30 -18.22
CA PRO A 67 3.71 -23.39 -17.79
C PRO A 67 3.22 -23.17 -16.36
N HIS A 68 1.93 -23.25 -16.15
CA HIS A 68 1.33 -23.20 -14.83
C HIS A 68 1.90 -24.33 -13.94
N GLY A 69 2.11 -24.05 -12.66
CA GLY A 69 2.62 -25.02 -11.70
C GLY A 69 4.15 -25.18 -11.65
N SER A 70 4.89 -24.41 -12.44
CA SER A 70 6.34 -24.28 -12.24
C SER A 70 6.62 -23.59 -10.92
N ARG A 71 7.64 -24.08 -10.19
CA ARG A 71 8.16 -23.33 -9.04
C ARG A 71 8.57 -21.94 -9.53
N LEU A 72 7.91 -20.93 -9.02
CA LEU A 72 8.40 -19.56 -9.23
C LEU A 72 9.77 -19.46 -8.54
N PRO A 73 10.84 -19.12 -9.25
CA PRO A 73 12.17 -19.07 -8.66
C PRO A 73 12.18 -18.15 -7.45
N GLY A 74 12.70 -18.65 -6.35
CA GLY A 74 12.98 -17.83 -5.18
C GLY A 74 11.93 -17.83 -4.06
N LEU A 75 10.78 -18.47 -4.21
CA LEU A 75 9.69 -18.30 -3.26
C LEU A 75 9.39 -19.49 -2.34
N GLY A 76 10.04 -20.64 -2.52
CA GLY A 76 9.91 -21.79 -1.60
C GLY A 76 8.52 -22.42 -1.55
N PHE A 77 7.64 -22.10 -2.49
CA PHE A 77 6.26 -22.57 -2.50
C PHE A 77 6.10 -23.95 -3.11
N ASN A 78 5.11 -24.67 -2.58
CA ASN A 78 4.53 -25.81 -3.28
C ASN A 78 4.03 -25.35 -4.66
N ALA A 79 4.06 -26.25 -5.62
CA ALA A 79 3.60 -25.96 -6.97
C ALA A 79 2.21 -25.32 -6.94
N LEU A 80 2.07 -24.20 -7.63
CA LEU A 80 0.74 -23.61 -7.91
C LEU A 80 -0.13 -24.61 -8.66
N PRO A 81 -1.45 -24.55 -8.52
CA PRO A 81 -2.34 -25.37 -9.33
C PRO A 81 -2.06 -25.13 -10.84
N PRO A 82 -2.26 -26.14 -11.70
CA PRO A 82 -1.93 -26.06 -13.12
C PRO A 82 -2.58 -24.90 -13.89
N SER A 83 -3.68 -24.38 -13.39
CA SER A 83 -4.38 -23.22 -13.92
C SER A 83 -5.18 -22.58 -12.79
N PRO A 84 -4.64 -21.58 -12.08
CA PRO A 84 -5.40 -20.87 -11.07
C PRO A 84 -6.70 -20.32 -11.68
N PRO A 85 -7.85 -20.46 -10.99
CA PRO A 85 -9.15 -19.97 -11.51
C PRO A 85 -9.12 -18.48 -11.86
N ALA A 86 -8.29 -17.70 -11.17
CA ALA A 86 -8.13 -16.28 -11.41
C ALA A 86 -7.58 -15.93 -12.79
N CYS A 87 -6.85 -16.86 -13.45
CA CYS A 87 -6.22 -16.57 -14.75
C CYS A 87 -7.19 -16.59 -15.93
N GLY A 88 -8.41 -17.09 -15.72
CA GLY A 88 -9.40 -17.22 -16.80
C GLY A 88 -8.97 -18.18 -17.93
N ASP A 89 -9.65 -18.11 -19.05
CA ASP A 89 -9.42 -19.00 -20.21
C ASP A 89 -8.41 -18.43 -21.23
N ASP A 90 -8.04 -17.15 -21.08
CA ASP A 90 -7.08 -16.48 -21.97
C ASP A 90 -5.75 -16.19 -21.25
N PRO A 91 -4.73 -17.06 -21.42
CA PRO A 91 -3.41 -16.82 -20.83
C PRO A 91 -2.72 -15.56 -21.38
N ALA A 92 -3.10 -15.08 -22.56
CA ALA A 92 -2.51 -13.86 -23.13
C ALA A 92 -2.96 -12.60 -22.40
N ALA A 93 -4.06 -12.65 -21.69
CA ALA A 93 -4.53 -11.54 -20.86
C ALA A 93 -3.56 -11.23 -19.70
N ARG A 94 -2.80 -12.25 -19.22
CA ARG A 94 -1.88 -12.15 -18.09
C ARG A 94 -2.51 -11.38 -16.94
N ILE A 95 -3.64 -11.89 -16.44
CA ILE A 95 -4.35 -11.34 -15.29
C ILE A 95 -3.42 -11.36 -14.07
N LEU A 96 -3.37 -10.26 -13.35
CA LEU A 96 -2.58 -10.11 -12.11
C LEU A 96 -3.39 -10.60 -10.92
N THR A 97 -2.70 -11.27 -10.02
CA THR A 97 -3.28 -11.83 -8.80
C THR A 97 -2.59 -11.28 -7.55
N GLY A 98 -3.20 -11.47 -6.39
CA GLY A 98 -2.61 -11.11 -5.10
C GLY A 98 -1.32 -11.86 -4.76
N PHE A 99 -0.94 -12.87 -5.55
CA PHE A 99 0.38 -13.48 -5.49
C PHE A 99 1.43 -12.64 -6.22
N ASP A 100 1.05 -11.91 -7.27
CA ASP A 100 1.97 -11.17 -8.14
C ASP A 100 2.34 -9.81 -7.58
N LEU A 101 1.37 -9.12 -7.02
CA LEU A 101 1.49 -7.80 -6.40
C LEU A 101 0.60 -7.71 -5.15
N ASP A 102 0.94 -6.79 -4.27
CA ASP A 102 0.18 -6.40 -3.06
C ASP A 102 -0.14 -4.91 -3.12
N PRO A 103 -1.19 -4.53 -3.86
CA PRO A 103 -1.54 -3.13 -4.03
C PRO A 103 -2.20 -2.58 -2.76
N GLU A 104 -1.67 -1.48 -2.20
CA GLU A 104 -2.20 -0.88 -0.96
C GLU A 104 -2.73 0.54 -1.17
N SER A 105 -2.19 1.25 -2.15
CA SER A 105 -2.64 2.61 -2.43
C SER A 105 -2.64 2.94 -3.90
N PHE A 106 -3.39 3.98 -4.28
CA PHE A 106 -3.39 4.43 -5.66
C PHE A 106 -3.83 5.88 -5.80
N VAL A 107 -3.42 6.48 -6.90
CA VAL A 107 -3.88 7.79 -7.34
C VAL A 107 -4.36 7.71 -8.78
N ARG A 108 -5.32 8.55 -9.14
CA ARG A 108 -5.82 8.71 -10.50
C ARG A 108 -5.28 10.00 -11.11
N LEU A 109 -4.76 9.91 -12.33
CA LEU A 109 -4.29 11.06 -13.08
C LEU A 109 -5.44 11.70 -13.89
N PRO A 110 -5.26 12.96 -14.34
CA PRO A 110 -6.27 13.65 -15.17
C PRO A 110 -6.55 12.95 -16.51
N ASP A 111 -5.60 12.19 -17.04
CA ASP A 111 -5.76 11.40 -18.27
C ASP A 111 -6.55 10.09 -18.06
N GLY A 112 -6.94 9.81 -16.82
CA GLY A 112 -7.70 8.62 -16.44
C GLY A 112 -6.86 7.40 -16.09
N THR A 113 -5.52 7.47 -16.19
CA THR A 113 -4.62 6.41 -15.76
C THR A 113 -4.44 6.40 -14.24
N PHE A 114 -3.83 5.34 -13.71
CA PHE A 114 -3.60 5.19 -12.28
C PHE A 114 -2.13 4.88 -12.00
N TRP A 115 -1.60 5.44 -10.92
CA TRP A 115 -0.40 4.92 -10.28
C TRP A 115 -0.78 4.18 -9.01
N VAL A 116 -0.29 2.96 -8.89
CA VAL A 116 -0.57 2.05 -7.78
C VAL A 116 0.73 1.82 -7.01
N GLY A 117 0.69 2.03 -5.71
CA GLY A 117 1.74 1.62 -4.78
C GLY A 117 1.49 0.21 -4.29
N GLU A 118 2.55 -0.60 -4.26
CA GLU A 118 2.46 -2.00 -3.84
C GLU A 118 3.62 -2.39 -2.90
N GLU A 119 3.47 -3.47 -2.17
CA GLU A 119 4.34 -3.81 -1.05
C GLU A 119 5.44 -4.84 -1.36
N PHE A 120 5.24 -5.72 -2.34
CA PHE A 120 6.19 -6.81 -2.58
C PHE A 120 7.52 -6.33 -3.16
N GLY A 121 7.52 -5.20 -3.87
CA GLY A 121 8.74 -4.60 -4.38
C GLY A 121 9.59 -3.88 -3.34
N PRO A 122 9.18 -2.75 -2.80
CA PRO A 122 8.03 -1.93 -3.18
C PRO A 122 8.16 -1.29 -4.58
N PHE A 123 7.07 -1.28 -5.32
CA PHE A 123 7.01 -0.70 -6.67
C PHE A 123 5.91 0.34 -6.80
N LEU A 124 6.11 1.27 -7.75
CA LEU A 124 5.02 2.03 -8.35
C LEU A 124 4.65 1.39 -9.68
N VAL A 125 3.37 1.08 -9.87
CA VAL A 125 2.84 0.42 -11.07
C VAL A 125 1.89 1.37 -11.80
N HIS A 126 2.18 1.65 -13.08
CA HIS A 126 1.36 2.53 -13.91
C HIS A 126 0.33 1.71 -14.70
N VAL A 127 -0.95 2.04 -14.52
CA VAL A 127 -2.08 1.25 -15.03
C VAL A 127 -3.03 2.14 -15.82
N ALA A 128 -3.45 1.67 -16.99
CA ALA A 128 -4.48 2.32 -17.81
C ALA A 128 -5.87 2.23 -17.14
N ALA A 129 -6.79 3.05 -17.59
CA ALA A 129 -8.18 3.02 -17.12
C ALA A 129 -8.87 1.65 -17.34
N ASP A 130 -8.40 0.84 -18.27
CA ASP A 130 -8.89 -0.51 -18.54
C ASP A 130 -8.15 -1.62 -17.78
N GLY A 131 -7.31 -1.28 -16.81
CA GLY A 131 -6.57 -2.21 -15.97
C GLY A 131 -5.24 -2.72 -16.54
N ARG A 132 -4.85 -2.28 -17.73
CA ARG A 132 -3.63 -2.73 -18.39
C ARG A 132 -2.40 -2.02 -17.85
N VAL A 133 -1.36 -2.78 -17.47
CA VAL A 133 -0.06 -2.23 -17.09
C VAL A 133 0.60 -1.54 -18.30
N LEU A 134 1.01 -0.29 -18.13
CA LEU A 134 1.50 0.56 -19.21
C LEU A 134 3.00 0.48 -19.41
N GLU A 135 3.75 0.20 -18.36
CA GLU A 135 5.21 0.18 -18.34
C GLU A 135 5.75 -0.73 -17.24
N PRO A 136 7.05 -1.09 -17.26
CA PRO A 136 7.63 -1.88 -16.18
C PRO A 136 7.44 -1.19 -14.82
N PRO A 137 7.07 -1.95 -13.76
CA PRO A 137 6.99 -1.42 -12.41
C PRO A 137 8.29 -0.77 -11.96
N VAL A 138 8.20 0.39 -11.30
CA VAL A 138 9.37 1.18 -10.90
C VAL A 138 9.66 0.95 -9.42
N GLY A 139 10.77 0.24 -9.13
CA GLY A 139 11.22 -0.02 -7.76
C GLY A 139 12.02 1.13 -7.16
N VAL A 140 11.93 1.26 -5.84
CA VAL A 140 12.74 2.23 -5.10
C VAL A 140 14.21 1.80 -5.11
N PRO A 141 15.15 2.69 -5.47
CA PRO A 141 16.56 2.35 -5.40
C PRO A 141 17.02 1.98 -3.99
N GLY A 142 17.59 0.79 -3.83
CA GLY A 142 18.15 0.31 -2.57
C GLY A 142 17.12 -0.15 -1.53
N VAL A 143 15.82 -0.15 -1.84
CA VAL A 143 14.78 -0.67 -0.96
C VAL A 143 14.17 -1.93 -1.56
N ARG A 144 14.08 -2.99 -0.76
CA ARG A 144 13.55 -4.29 -1.19
C ARG A 144 12.84 -4.99 -0.03
N SER A 145 11.65 -5.50 -0.30
CA SER A 145 10.97 -6.43 0.60
C SER A 145 11.51 -7.85 0.39
N PRO A 146 11.30 -8.78 1.33
CA PRO A 146 11.63 -10.19 1.12
C PRO A 146 10.90 -10.85 -0.04
N GLN A 147 9.77 -10.29 -0.45
CA GLN A 147 8.93 -10.78 -1.55
C GLN A 147 9.30 -10.19 -2.91
N ASN A 148 10.29 -9.30 -2.97
CA ASN A 148 10.72 -8.67 -4.22
C ASN A 148 11.14 -9.72 -5.25
N PRO A 149 10.53 -9.75 -6.44
CA PRO A 149 10.77 -10.78 -7.46
C PRO A 149 12.19 -10.77 -8.05
N PHE A 150 12.92 -9.66 -7.87
CA PHE A 150 14.33 -9.56 -8.31
C PHE A 150 15.33 -10.12 -7.29
N LEU A 151 14.89 -10.46 -6.06
CA LEU A 151 15.73 -11.12 -5.08
C LEU A 151 15.86 -12.59 -5.42
N ALA A 152 16.98 -13.00 -6.05
CA ALA A 152 17.31 -14.39 -6.17
C ALA A 152 17.60 -15.00 -4.79
N ILE A 153 17.30 -16.29 -4.61
CA ILE A 153 17.54 -17.02 -3.34
C ILE A 153 19.01 -16.91 -2.92
N SER A 154 19.94 -17.00 -3.89
CA SER A 154 21.37 -16.88 -3.68
C SER A 154 21.82 -15.49 -3.21
N ASP A 155 21.03 -14.45 -3.47
CA ASP A 155 21.41 -13.07 -3.22
C ASP A 155 20.86 -12.55 -1.89
N ARG A 156 19.91 -13.28 -1.28
CA ARG A 156 19.30 -12.91 0.00
C ARG A 156 20.27 -12.87 1.16
N ALA A 157 21.33 -13.66 1.10
CA ALA A 157 22.41 -13.69 2.08
C ALA A 157 23.57 -12.74 1.76
N ARG A 158 23.47 -11.96 0.66
CA ARG A 158 24.53 -11.08 0.15
C ARG A 158 24.11 -9.61 0.14
N ALA A 159 24.80 -8.81 -0.66
CA ALA A 159 24.62 -7.35 -0.75
C ALA A 159 23.19 -6.87 -1.13
N GLU A 160 22.35 -7.79 -1.59
CA GLU A 160 20.96 -7.51 -1.96
C GLU A 160 19.91 -8.00 -0.93
N ALA A 161 20.31 -8.11 0.34
CA ALA A 161 19.40 -8.45 1.41
C ALA A 161 18.16 -7.54 1.43
N PRO A 162 16.98 -8.05 1.88
CA PRO A 162 15.82 -7.20 2.10
C PRO A 162 16.13 -6.08 3.08
N THR A 163 15.59 -4.90 2.81
CA THR A 163 15.82 -3.70 3.62
C THR A 163 14.55 -3.20 4.33
N VAL A 164 13.39 -3.74 3.98
CA VAL A 164 12.13 -3.57 4.70
C VAL A 164 11.54 -4.92 5.05
N ALA A 165 10.67 -4.97 6.06
CA ALA A 165 9.95 -6.20 6.41
C ALA A 165 8.98 -6.61 5.30
N ALA A 166 8.53 -7.88 5.33
CA ALA A 166 7.46 -8.35 4.44
C ALA A 166 6.18 -7.57 4.71
N SER A 167 5.45 -7.25 3.66
CA SER A 167 4.24 -6.45 3.72
C SER A 167 4.47 -5.15 4.51
N ARG A 168 5.48 -4.37 4.08
CA ARG A 168 5.84 -3.06 4.62
C ARG A 168 6.41 -2.16 3.52
N GLY A 169 5.87 -2.33 2.33
CA GLY A 169 6.19 -1.52 1.16
C GLY A 169 5.40 -0.21 1.11
N PHE A 170 4.84 0.11 -0.05
CA PHE A 170 4.08 1.35 -0.23
C PHE A 170 2.64 1.20 0.21
N GLU A 171 2.30 1.75 1.36
CA GLU A 171 0.96 1.83 1.92
C GLU A 171 0.24 3.13 1.52
N GLY A 172 0.97 4.22 1.32
CA GLY A 172 0.39 5.52 0.98
C GLY A 172 1.01 6.13 -0.25
N VAL A 173 0.20 6.51 -1.24
CA VAL A 173 0.65 7.29 -2.41
C VAL A 173 -0.23 8.52 -2.60
N ALA A 174 0.39 9.69 -2.56
CA ALA A 174 -0.27 10.95 -2.84
C ALA A 174 0.25 11.56 -4.16
N ILE A 175 -0.61 12.29 -4.88
CA ILE A 175 -0.21 13.04 -6.07
C ILE A 175 -0.36 14.54 -5.81
N SER A 176 0.65 15.31 -6.21
CA SER A 176 0.56 16.77 -6.18
C SER A 176 -0.62 17.27 -7.03
N PRO A 177 -1.27 18.38 -6.68
CA PRO A 177 -2.43 18.90 -7.41
C PRO A 177 -2.19 19.15 -8.90
N ASN A 178 -0.95 19.46 -9.28
CA ASN A 178 -0.56 19.64 -10.67
C ASN A 178 -0.27 18.33 -11.43
N GLY A 179 -0.35 17.17 -10.74
CA GLY A 179 -0.13 15.85 -11.33
C GLY A 179 1.32 15.50 -11.65
N SER A 180 2.31 16.32 -11.24
CA SER A 180 3.71 16.14 -11.66
C SER A 180 4.53 15.26 -10.71
N THR A 181 4.13 15.13 -9.46
CA THR A 181 4.92 14.50 -8.40
C THR A 181 4.08 13.54 -7.60
N LEU A 182 4.58 12.31 -7.42
CA LEU A 182 4.04 11.38 -6.43
C LEU A 182 4.89 11.41 -5.16
N TYR A 183 4.23 11.30 -4.04
CA TYR A 183 4.80 11.05 -2.74
C TYR A 183 4.41 9.64 -2.32
N ALA A 184 5.38 8.74 -2.22
CA ALA A 184 5.14 7.33 -1.91
C ALA A 184 5.74 7.00 -0.53
N LEU A 185 4.88 6.67 0.43
CA LEU A 185 5.21 6.44 1.83
C LEU A 185 5.29 4.95 2.10
N LEU A 186 6.41 4.50 2.66
CA LEU A 186 6.57 3.13 3.15
C LEU A 186 5.79 2.90 4.45
N GLU A 187 5.22 1.74 4.62
CA GLU A 187 4.58 1.31 5.87
C GLU A 187 5.61 0.93 6.95
N GLY A 188 6.77 0.43 6.56
CA GLY A 188 7.81 0.01 7.47
C GLY A 188 9.08 0.83 7.41
N ALA A 189 9.78 0.92 8.54
CA ALA A 189 11.09 1.54 8.60
C ALA A 189 12.13 0.72 7.82
N VAL A 190 12.99 1.42 7.09
CA VAL A 190 14.10 0.80 6.36
C VAL A 190 15.18 0.35 7.33
N ALA A 191 15.82 -0.77 7.03
CA ALA A 191 16.88 -1.33 7.88
C ALA A 191 18.00 -0.31 8.12
N GLY A 192 18.28 -0.05 9.39
CA GLY A 192 19.24 0.95 9.85
C GLY A 192 18.63 2.31 10.21
N ASP A 193 17.38 2.57 9.84
CA ASP A 193 16.65 3.75 10.28
C ASP A 193 16.06 3.55 11.70
N ASP A 194 15.70 4.65 12.36
CA ASP A 194 14.93 4.60 13.60
C ASP A 194 13.54 3.98 13.32
N PRO A 195 13.04 3.05 14.16
CA PRO A 195 11.72 2.42 13.96
C PRO A 195 10.53 3.40 13.90
N GLN A 196 10.70 4.62 14.36
CA GLN A 196 9.68 5.67 14.24
C GLN A 196 9.80 6.47 12.94
N ASP A 197 10.86 6.30 12.15
CA ASP A 197 11.09 7.10 10.94
C ASP A 197 10.70 6.28 9.68
N LEU A 198 9.66 6.73 8.99
CA LEU A 198 9.25 6.19 7.69
C LEU A 198 9.69 7.11 6.56
N ARG A 199 10.06 6.52 5.43
CA ARG A 199 10.51 7.26 4.25
C ARG A 199 9.35 7.57 3.31
N ILE A 200 9.24 8.83 2.91
CA ILE A 200 8.38 9.31 1.82
C ILE A 200 9.28 9.54 0.61
N TYR A 201 9.14 8.71 -0.41
CA TYR A 201 9.88 8.86 -1.65
C TYR A 201 9.18 9.82 -2.59
N VAL A 202 9.96 10.63 -3.28
CA VAL A 202 9.50 11.61 -4.26
C VAL A 202 9.70 11.04 -5.65
N PHE A 203 8.65 11.00 -6.46
CA PHE A 203 8.68 10.43 -7.80
C PHE A 203 8.23 11.45 -8.83
N ASP A 204 9.03 11.66 -9.86
CA ASP A 204 8.71 12.52 -11.01
C ASP A 204 7.88 11.71 -12.02
N VAL A 205 6.62 12.09 -12.18
CA VAL A 205 5.67 11.41 -13.06
C VAL A 205 6.09 11.46 -14.53
N ALA A 206 6.61 12.59 -14.97
CA ALA A 206 7.02 12.76 -16.36
C ALA A 206 8.32 12.01 -16.71
N ARG A 207 9.27 11.95 -15.77
CA ARG A 207 10.52 11.21 -15.91
C ARG A 207 10.39 9.74 -15.57
N ARG A 208 9.30 9.36 -14.87
CA ARG A 208 9.06 7.99 -14.38
C ARG A 208 10.23 7.47 -13.53
N SER A 209 10.70 8.31 -12.63
CA SER A 209 11.84 7.98 -11.78
C SER A 209 11.71 8.62 -10.40
N PHE A 210 12.23 7.91 -9.40
CA PHE A 210 12.41 8.48 -8.08
C PHE A 210 13.50 9.56 -8.10
N ALA A 211 13.29 10.60 -7.28
CA ALA A 211 14.31 11.59 -6.99
C ALA A 211 15.48 10.93 -6.23
N ASP A 212 16.61 11.61 -6.18
CA ASP A 212 17.80 11.19 -5.43
C ASP A 212 17.69 11.43 -3.90
N HIS A 213 16.56 11.97 -3.47
CA HIS A 213 16.24 12.24 -2.06
C HIS A 213 14.88 11.65 -1.67
N TYR A 214 14.70 11.45 -0.37
CA TYR A 214 13.44 11.12 0.26
C TYR A 214 13.21 12.07 1.44
N LEU A 215 11.97 12.14 1.92
CA LEU A 215 11.59 12.83 3.15
C LEU A 215 11.36 11.81 4.26
N THR A 216 11.34 12.27 5.50
CA THR A 216 11.14 11.42 6.67
C THR A 216 9.91 11.87 7.45
N LEU A 217 8.98 10.93 7.63
CA LEU A 217 7.85 11.04 8.56
C LEU A 217 8.22 10.41 9.90
N ARG A 218 8.12 11.18 11.00
CA ARG A 218 8.25 10.63 12.35
C ARG A 218 6.89 10.19 12.88
N LEU A 219 6.74 8.89 13.12
CA LEU A 219 5.54 8.32 13.74
C LEU A 219 5.45 8.69 15.23
N GLU A 220 4.22 8.68 15.76
CA GLU A 220 4.00 8.82 17.22
C GLU A 220 4.53 7.62 17.99
N LEU A 221 4.40 6.42 17.44
CA LEU A 221 4.87 5.16 18.01
C LEU A 221 5.73 4.40 16.99
N PRO A 222 6.62 3.49 17.43
CA PRO A 222 7.47 2.74 16.51
C PRO A 222 6.69 1.82 15.56
N SER A 223 7.17 1.71 14.32
CA SER A 223 6.74 0.71 13.35
C SER A 223 7.49 -0.61 13.47
N GLN A 224 7.10 -1.62 12.68
CA GLN A 224 7.87 -2.85 12.54
C GLN A 224 9.16 -2.63 11.77
N GLN A 225 10.21 -3.34 12.19
CA GLN A 225 11.50 -3.38 11.50
C GLN A 225 11.85 -4.77 11.00
N VAL A 226 12.73 -4.84 10.00
CA VAL A 226 13.29 -6.09 9.54
C VAL A 226 14.32 -6.63 10.53
N ASN A 227 14.27 -7.93 10.84
CA ASN A 227 15.34 -8.61 11.57
C ASN A 227 16.32 -9.25 10.57
N LEU A 228 17.42 -8.58 10.31
CA LEU A 228 18.44 -9.06 9.36
C LEU A 228 19.23 -10.29 9.86
N ALA A 229 19.15 -10.65 11.14
CA ALA A 229 19.91 -11.76 11.71
C ALA A 229 19.39 -13.15 11.31
N SER A 230 18.20 -13.24 10.71
CA SER A 230 17.54 -14.52 10.38
C SER A 230 17.32 -14.73 8.88
N LEU A 231 18.30 -14.41 8.05
CA LEU A 231 18.17 -14.59 6.60
C LEU A 231 18.27 -16.04 6.13
N MET A 232 18.89 -16.90 6.94
CA MET A 232 19.07 -18.33 6.64
C MET A 232 18.74 -19.16 7.88
N ASP A 233 18.10 -20.29 7.70
CA ASP A 233 17.91 -21.26 8.77
C ASP A 233 19.17 -22.16 8.96
N ALA A 234 19.11 -23.03 9.95
CA ALA A 234 20.22 -23.95 10.26
C ALA A 234 20.54 -24.97 9.14
N SER A 235 19.62 -25.14 8.18
CA SER A 235 19.81 -25.98 7.00
C SER A 235 20.43 -25.22 5.83
N GLY A 236 20.64 -23.91 5.97
CA GLY A 236 21.06 -23.02 4.89
C GLY A 236 19.94 -22.66 3.91
N ALA A 237 18.68 -22.96 4.25
CA ALA A 237 17.56 -22.53 3.44
C ALA A 237 17.24 -21.05 3.71
N PRO A 238 16.92 -20.26 2.67
CA PRO A 238 16.55 -18.87 2.87
C PRO A 238 15.23 -18.78 3.63
N VAL A 239 15.24 -17.98 4.68
CA VAL A 239 14.05 -17.60 5.44
C VAL A 239 13.79 -16.11 5.29
N TYR A 240 12.54 -15.72 5.33
CA TYR A 240 12.22 -14.32 5.36
C TYR A 240 12.65 -13.71 6.69
N PRO A 241 13.24 -12.49 6.68
CA PRO A 241 13.53 -11.80 7.92
C PRO A 241 12.24 -11.66 8.74
N ALA A 242 12.31 -12.11 9.99
CA ALA A 242 11.19 -11.87 10.90
C ALA A 242 11.05 -10.38 11.17
N ALA A 243 9.84 -9.90 11.19
CA ALA A 243 9.55 -8.53 11.65
C ALA A 243 9.80 -8.45 13.16
N VAL A 244 10.38 -7.35 13.60
CA VAL A 244 10.55 -7.05 15.02
C VAL A 244 9.45 -6.07 15.43
N ALA A 245 8.50 -6.55 16.23
CA ALA A 245 7.47 -5.69 16.79
C ALA A 245 8.06 -4.84 17.92
N PRO A 246 7.79 -3.53 17.96
CA PRO A 246 8.20 -2.67 19.06
C PRO A 246 7.42 -3.02 20.36
N PRO A 247 7.97 -2.67 21.54
CA PRO A 247 7.35 -3.00 22.82
C PRO A 247 5.93 -2.46 23.04
N ALA A 248 5.62 -1.33 22.41
CA ALA A 248 4.29 -0.69 22.50
C ALA A 248 3.27 -1.23 21.48
N GLY A 249 3.64 -2.27 20.73
CA GLY A 249 2.89 -2.72 19.55
C GLY A 249 3.20 -1.86 18.33
N PRO A 250 3.07 -2.42 17.12
CA PRO A 250 3.36 -1.69 15.90
C PRO A 250 2.26 -0.66 15.62
N VAL A 251 2.68 0.55 15.26
CA VAL A 251 1.84 1.52 14.57
C VAL A 251 2.18 1.44 13.09
N SER A 252 1.17 1.56 12.27
CA SER A 252 1.24 1.59 10.83
C SER A 252 0.59 2.85 10.29
N ILE A 253 0.63 3.00 9.00
CA ILE A 253 -0.12 4.03 8.28
C ILE A 253 -1.25 3.37 7.49
N GLY A 254 -2.23 4.15 7.07
CA GLY A 254 -3.33 3.63 6.25
C GLY A 254 -3.49 4.37 4.93
N GLU A 255 -3.00 5.59 4.80
CA GLU A 255 -3.11 6.38 3.56
C GLU A 255 -2.21 7.62 3.65
N LEU A 256 -1.81 8.11 2.48
CA LEU A 256 -1.20 9.41 2.28
C LEU A 256 -1.98 10.17 1.21
N LYS A 257 -2.41 11.42 1.48
CA LYS A 257 -3.24 12.20 0.56
C LYS A 257 -2.77 13.64 0.46
N ALA A 258 -2.61 14.16 -0.75
CA ALA A 258 -2.28 15.57 -0.93
C ALA A 258 -3.51 16.47 -0.69
N VAL A 259 -3.30 17.50 0.12
CA VAL A 259 -4.24 18.61 0.33
C VAL A 259 -3.96 19.71 -0.67
N ASN A 260 -2.69 20.05 -0.83
CA ASN A 260 -2.18 21.05 -1.75
C ASN A 260 -0.70 20.74 -2.09
N ASP A 261 0.01 21.67 -2.73
CA ASP A 261 1.40 21.46 -3.14
C ASP A 261 2.39 21.32 -1.97
N ARG A 262 1.97 21.61 -0.74
CA ARG A 262 2.83 21.62 0.44
C ARG A 262 2.31 20.80 1.61
N GLU A 263 1.07 20.40 1.59
CA GLU A 263 0.45 19.73 2.71
C GLU A 263 -0.12 18.38 2.28
N LEU A 264 0.15 17.36 3.10
CA LEU A 264 -0.39 16.03 2.95
C LEU A 264 -1.17 15.64 4.21
N LEU A 265 -2.19 14.80 4.06
CA LEU A 265 -2.81 14.07 5.17
C LEU A 265 -2.16 12.69 5.27
N VAL A 266 -1.98 12.20 6.49
CA VAL A 266 -1.58 10.82 6.75
C VAL A 266 -2.45 10.23 7.86
N ILE A 267 -2.85 8.97 7.68
CA ILE A 267 -3.46 8.17 8.75
C ILE A 267 -2.34 7.39 9.45
N GLU A 268 -2.24 7.53 10.77
CA GLU A 268 -1.47 6.63 11.62
C GLU A 268 -2.43 5.81 12.47
N ARG A 269 -2.28 4.50 12.46
CA ARG A 269 -3.20 3.56 13.11
C ARG A 269 -2.49 2.36 13.74
N ASP A 270 -3.12 1.76 14.71
CA ASP A 270 -2.86 0.40 15.13
C ASP A 270 -3.82 -0.59 14.44
N ASN A 271 -3.65 -1.87 14.71
CA ASN A 271 -4.50 -2.96 14.18
C ASN A 271 -5.50 -3.46 15.24
N HIS A 272 -5.97 -2.59 16.14
CA HIS A 272 -6.97 -2.93 17.15
C HIS A 272 -8.35 -2.42 16.71
N GLY A 273 -9.32 -3.35 16.66
CA GLY A 273 -10.74 -3.03 16.42
C GLY A 273 -11.51 -2.76 17.73
N ASP A 274 -12.58 -3.49 17.93
CA ASP A 274 -13.48 -3.38 19.10
C ASP A 274 -12.94 -4.01 20.39
N ASP A 275 -11.72 -4.48 20.44
CA ASP A 275 -11.10 -4.96 21.66
C ASP A 275 -10.85 -3.77 22.61
N LEU A 276 -11.79 -3.53 23.50
CA LEU A 276 -11.73 -2.45 24.47
C LEU A 276 -10.61 -2.62 25.53
N ALA A 277 -10.01 -3.80 25.61
CA ALA A 277 -8.91 -4.09 26.53
C ALA A 277 -7.54 -3.71 25.94
N ALA A 278 -7.47 -3.55 24.64
CA ALA A 278 -6.22 -3.17 23.96
C ALA A 278 -6.07 -1.64 23.83
N PRO A 279 -4.87 -1.09 23.95
CA PRO A 279 -4.61 0.29 23.56
C PRO A 279 -5.00 0.52 22.11
N ARG A 280 -5.68 1.63 21.82
CA ARG A 280 -6.14 1.98 20.47
C ARG A 280 -5.51 3.30 20.06
N PHE A 281 -5.05 3.34 18.80
CA PHE A 281 -4.45 4.51 18.22
C PHE A 281 -4.89 4.67 16.76
N LYS A 282 -5.68 5.71 16.47
CA LYS A 282 -6.17 6.00 15.12
C LYS A 282 -6.28 7.51 14.95
N LYS A 283 -5.31 8.11 14.24
CA LYS A 283 -5.22 9.56 14.09
C LYS A 283 -4.93 9.98 12.67
N ILE A 284 -5.44 11.14 12.31
CA ILE A 284 -5.07 11.84 11.07
C ILE A 284 -4.16 13.00 11.44
N PHE A 285 -3.05 13.11 10.72
CA PHE A 285 -2.10 14.21 10.84
C PHE A 285 -2.03 15.01 9.55
N LEU A 286 -1.79 16.29 9.69
CA LEU A 286 -1.38 17.15 8.60
C LEU A 286 0.15 17.21 8.57
N LEU A 287 0.73 16.91 7.41
CA LEU A 287 2.15 17.00 7.14
C LEU A 287 2.44 18.28 6.35
N ASP A 288 3.50 19.01 6.73
CA ASP A 288 4.01 20.17 5.99
C ASP A 288 5.31 19.79 5.30
N LEU A 289 5.32 19.83 3.98
CA LEU A 289 6.49 19.52 3.15
C LEU A 289 7.51 20.65 3.20
N PRO A 290 8.81 20.37 3.35
CA PRO A 290 9.84 21.40 3.39
C PRO A 290 9.94 22.13 2.04
N GLN A 291 10.18 23.44 2.07
CA GLN A 291 10.35 24.26 0.83
C GLN A 291 11.54 23.84 -0.02
N ALA A 292 12.61 23.39 0.63
CA ALA A 292 13.80 22.86 0.00
C ALA A 292 14.03 21.45 0.58
N PRO A 293 13.58 20.40 -0.10
CA PRO A 293 13.73 19.05 0.39
C PRO A 293 15.20 18.63 0.36
N GLU A 294 15.69 18.20 1.52
CA GLU A 294 17.01 17.59 1.67
C GLU A 294 16.85 16.08 1.80
N HIS A 295 17.88 15.33 1.48
CA HIS A 295 17.89 13.87 1.62
C HIS A 295 17.68 13.49 3.09
N GLY A 296 16.59 12.76 3.38
CA GLY A 296 16.19 12.39 4.74
C GLY A 296 15.60 13.55 5.57
N GLY A 297 15.33 14.70 4.97
CA GLY A 297 14.72 15.85 5.65
C GLY A 297 13.34 15.52 6.23
N ARG A 298 13.08 15.94 7.47
CA ARG A 298 11.81 15.68 8.14
C ARG A 298 10.69 16.58 7.63
N VAL A 299 9.51 15.99 7.45
CA VAL A 299 8.28 16.75 7.26
C VAL A 299 7.79 17.31 8.58
N GLY A 300 7.18 18.49 8.55
CA GLY A 300 6.38 19.00 9.65
C GLY A 300 5.18 18.08 9.89
N LYS A 301 4.75 17.91 11.15
CA LYS A 301 3.62 17.05 11.49
C LYS A 301 2.78 17.69 12.58
N THR A 302 1.49 17.84 12.33
CA THR A 302 0.51 18.41 13.25
C THR A 302 -0.69 17.49 13.41
N PRO A 303 -1.12 17.12 14.63
CA PRO A 303 -2.35 16.37 14.84
C PRO A 303 -3.55 17.14 14.30
N LEU A 304 -4.36 16.49 13.46
CA LEU A 304 -5.56 17.08 12.89
C LEU A 304 -6.82 16.51 13.54
N LEU A 305 -6.92 15.18 13.65
CA LEU A 305 -8.11 14.51 14.16
C LEU A 305 -7.72 13.22 14.89
N ASP A 306 -8.28 13.00 16.06
CA ASP A 306 -8.30 11.72 16.76
C ASP A 306 -9.61 11.02 16.42
N LEU A 307 -9.55 9.94 15.63
CA LEU A 307 -10.73 9.22 15.16
C LEU A 307 -11.46 8.46 16.29
N LEU A 308 -10.78 8.25 17.43
CA LEU A 308 -11.38 7.63 18.61
C LEU A 308 -12.09 8.67 19.52
N ALA A 309 -11.99 9.95 19.18
CA ALA A 309 -12.59 11.06 19.94
C ALA A 309 -13.56 11.89 19.08
N VAL A 310 -14.10 11.32 18.01
CA VAL A 310 -15.12 11.98 17.16
C VAL A 310 -16.44 12.00 17.92
N PRO A 311 -17.03 13.17 18.23
CA PRO A 311 -18.32 13.25 18.90
C PRO A 311 -19.45 12.62 18.09
N ASP A 312 -20.33 11.88 18.75
CA ASP A 312 -21.52 11.25 18.14
C ASP A 312 -22.79 11.64 18.91
N PRO A 313 -23.18 12.92 18.90
CA PRO A 313 -24.31 13.41 19.70
C PRO A 313 -25.65 12.78 19.32
N ASP A 314 -25.78 12.27 18.12
CA ASP A 314 -27.01 11.66 17.60
C ASP A 314 -26.99 10.12 17.75
N GLY A 315 -25.90 9.52 18.27
CA GLY A 315 -25.78 8.08 18.51
C GLY A 315 -25.84 7.23 17.24
N VAL A 316 -25.32 7.77 16.11
CA VAL A 316 -25.42 7.12 14.80
C VAL A 316 -24.50 5.91 14.71
N GLY A 317 -23.33 5.96 15.30
CA GLY A 317 -22.30 4.91 15.16
C GLY A 317 -21.67 4.48 16.47
N GLY A 318 -22.27 4.79 17.63
CA GLY A 318 -21.60 4.51 18.89
C GLY A 318 -22.50 4.19 20.08
N ASP A 319 -21.84 3.75 21.14
CA ASP A 319 -22.39 3.70 22.50
C ASP A 319 -21.76 4.83 23.30
N GLY A 320 -22.52 5.85 23.67
CA GLY A 320 -22.06 6.99 24.44
C GLY A 320 -21.84 8.25 23.62
N ASP A 321 -20.90 9.10 24.05
CA ASP A 321 -20.73 10.46 23.51
C ASP A 321 -19.87 10.53 22.25
N PHE A 322 -19.24 9.42 21.85
CA PHE A 322 -18.29 9.36 20.73
C PHE A 322 -18.62 8.26 19.74
N PHE A 323 -18.31 8.51 18.49
CA PHE A 323 -18.40 7.51 17.44
C PHE A 323 -17.48 6.33 17.76
N ARG A 324 -18.04 5.14 17.84
CA ARG A 324 -17.30 3.93 18.10
C ARG A 324 -16.74 3.39 16.80
N LEU A 325 -15.44 3.49 16.65
CA LEU A 325 -14.71 3.06 15.46
C LEU A 325 -14.28 1.58 15.60
N PRO A 326 -15.13 0.62 15.20
CA PRO A 326 -14.90 -0.81 15.46
C PRO A 326 -13.94 -1.45 14.45
N PHE A 327 -13.36 -0.67 13.57
CA PHE A 327 -12.55 -1.16 12.46
C PHE A 327 -11.11 -1.43 12.90
N TYR A 328 -10.57 -2.57 12.47
CA TYR A 328 -9.16 -2.92 12.70
C TYR A 328 -8.24 -1.97 11.96
N THR A 329 -8.53 -1.74 10.69
CA THR A 329 -7.77 -0.86 9.82
C THR A 329 -8.65 0.27 9.31
N ILE A 330 -8.02 1.40 9.01
CA ILE A 330 -8.60 2.54 8.32
C ILE A 330 -7.58 2.91 7.26
N GLU A 331 -7.96 2.81 6.01
CA GLU A 331 -7.03 2.81 4.90
C GLU A 331 -7.38 3.83 3.83
N SER A 332 -8.30 4.74 4.13
CA SER A 332 -8.56 5.83 3.18
C SER A 332 -8.95 7.12 3.88
N VAL A 333 -8.37 8.22 3.44
CA VAL A 333 -8.80 9.57 3.78
C VAL A 333 -8.90 10.43 2.53
N HIS A 334 -9.98 11.17 2.41
CA HIS A 334 -10.17 12.12 1.33
C HIS A 334 -10.81 13.41 1.84
N MET A 335 -10.28 14.54 1.39
CA MET A 335 -10.87 15.83 1.69
C MET A 335 -11.99 16.12 0.67
N VAL A 336 -13.24 16.05 1.12
CA VAL A 336 -14.42 16.33 0.29
C VAL A 336 -14.55 17.82 0.05
N ASP A 337 -14.33 18.60 1.08
CA ASP A 337 -14.29 20.06 1.07
C ASP A 337 -13.42 20.57 2.24
N GLU A 338 -13.35 21.91 2.45
CA GLU A 338 -12.52 22.52 3.50
C GLU A 338 -12.89 22.11 4.94
N ARG A 339 -14.01 21.42 5.15
CA ARG A 339 -14.54 21.06 6.48
C ARG A 339 -14.90 19.59 6.62
N THR A 340 -14.86 18.84 5.53
CA THR A 340 -15.37 17.48 5.48
C THR A 340 -14.30 16.52 5.03
N LEU A 341 -13.99 15.54 5.87
CA LEU A 341 -13.16 14.39 5.52
C LEU A 341 -14.03 13.16 5.35
N LEU A 342 -13.79 12.41 4.29
CA LEU A 342 -14.24 11.03 4.14
C LEU A 342 -13.14 10.13 4.66
N VAL A 343 -13.51 9.18 5.53
CA VAL A 343 -12.60 8.17 6.08
C VAL A 343 -13.22 6.80 5.84
N ALA A 344 -12.43 5.83 5.36
CA ALA A 344 -12.90 4.48 5.08
C ALA A 344 -11.84 3.42 5.45
#